data_5ce7ad847040dbd3f5c52a53da52142d
#
_entry.id   5ce7ad847040dbd3f5c52a53da52142d
#
_cell.length_a   1.000
_cell.length_b   1.000
_cell.length_c   1.000
_cell.angle_alpha   90.00
_cell.angle_beta   90.00
_cell.angle_gamma   90.00
#
_symmetry.space_group_name_H-M   'P 1'
#
loop_
_entity.id
_entity.type
_entity.pdbx_description
1 polymer ?
#
loop_
_entity_poly.entity_id
_entity_poly.type
_entity_poly.pdbx_seq_one_letter_code
_entity_poly.pdbx_strand_id
1 'polypeptide(L)'
;IYLHTFKGKLIKQITSGNWEVKKIVAVDEKNEKVYFMANKKSVFENRFYSIGFNGKDLTLLTKEPGSHSVKLFPDYSGFLDTYSNLNTPSRHLLKDIEGNLIKVISETDKSQFEEYDWSYPEIIKFQTDDNSTALDGIITYPPNFKKGKRYPVIVHGYGMPGTQIVYNRWGSTWNQFLAHQGYIVFSLDARGMSGRGEDFKNLSYGDMSKYLSRDTAAGVKHLISIGIADPEKIGAWGWSGGGYFTGLMLTKNADLFDVGVSVAPVMDFRLYDSIYTERSMGLPKDNKAGYDSTSVLSYVDRFKGKLLVIHGTGDD
;
A
#
# COMPACT_ATOMS: atom_id res chain seq x y z
N ILE A 1 14.55 3.14 -15.34
CA ILE A 1 14.25 3.65 -16.69
C ILE A 1 15.38 3.22 -17.62
N TYR A 2 15.03 2.72 -18.81
CA TYR A 2 15.96 2.32 -19.85
C TYR A 2 15.63 3.06 -21.14
N LEU A 3 16.65 3.43 -21.88
CA LEU A 3 16.55 4.02 -23.21
C LEU A 3 16.83 2.95 -24.25
N HIS A 4 15.91 2.76 -25.18
CA HIS A 4 16.03 1.82 -26.29
C HIS A 4 15.93 2.55 -27.62
N THR A 5 16.49 1.96 -28.68
CA THR A 5 16.19 2.35 -30.07
C THR A 5 14.74 1.97 -30.38
N PHE A 6 14.18 2.56 -31.45
CA PHE A 6 12.86 2.20 -31.97
C PHE A 6 12.74 0.70 -32.35
N LYS A 7 13.86 0.04 -32.65
CA LYS A 7 13.94 -1.41 -32.93
C LYS A 7 14.14 -2.27 -31.67
N GLY A 8 13.99 -1.69 -30.46
CA GLY A 8 14.09 -2.43 -29.20
C GLY A 8 15.53 -2.67 -28.68
N LYS A 9 16.59 -2.25 -29.40
CA LYS A 9 17.97 -2.40 -28.90
C LYS A 9 18.20 -1.47 -27.73
N LEU A 10 18.69 -2.00 -26.60
CA LEU A 10 19.09 -1.22 -25.43
C LEU A 10 20.23 -0.26 -25.80
N ILE A 11 20.03 1.03 -25.54
CA ILE A 11 21.05 2.07 -25.67
C ILE A 11 21.72 2.27 -24.30
N LYS A 12 20.91 2.47 -23.25
CA LYS A 12 21.42 2.81 -21.92
C LYS A 12 20.40 2.58 -20.81
N GLN A 13 20.89 2.21 -19.62
CA GLN A 13 20.15 2.36 -18.37
C GLN A 13 20.32 3.79 -17.86
N ILE A 14 19.19 4.51 -17.64
CA ILE A 14 19.17 5.90 -17.20
C ILE A 14 19.10 5.97 -15.67
N THR A 15 18.29 5.12 -15.02
CA THR A 15 18.15 5.11 -13.56
C THR A 15 18.67 3.81 -12.96
N SER A 16 19.31 3.89 -11.78
CA SER A 16 19.78 2.74 -11.01
C SER A 16 19.65 2.98 -9.51
N GLY A 17 19.61 1.91 -8.72
CA GLY A 17 19.54 1.94 -7.25
C GLY A 17 18.40 1.07 -6.69
N ASN A 18 18.36 0.95 -5.35
CA ASN A 18 17.37 0.15 -4.61
C ASN A 18 16.10 0.98 -4.35
N TRP A 19 15.40 1.37 -5.39
CA TRP A 19 14.18 2.16 -5.37
C TRP A 19 13.38 1.94 -6.65
N GLU A 20 12.09 2.27 -6.63
CA GLU A 20 11.19 2.06 -7.76
C GLU A 20 10.87 3.38 -8.48
N VAL A 21 10.91 3.35 -9.81
CA VAL A 21 10.21 4.31 -10.66
C VAL A 21 8.75 3.90 -10.72
N LYS A 22 7.88 4.74 -10.20
CA LYS A 22 6.44 4.46 -10.14
C LYS A 22 5.72 4.84 -11.44
N LYS A 23 6.17 5.93 -12.08
CA LYS A 23 5.55 6.45 -13.31
C LYS A 23 6.51 7.37 -14.04
N ILE A 24 6.64 7.23 -15.34
CA ILE A 24 7.20 8.28 -16.22
C ILE A 24 6.08 9.31 -16.43
N VAL A 25 6.37 10.58 -16.10
CA VAL A 25 5.42 11.70 -16.23
C VAL A 25 5.54 12.34 -17.60
N ALA A 26 6.78 12.61 -18.05
CA ALA A 26 7.04 13.17 -19.36
C ALA A 26 8.49 12.89 -19.82
N VAL A 27 8.69 13.00 -21.11
CA VAL A 27 10.00 12.95 -21.77
C VAL A 27 10.16 14.26 -22.56
N ASP A 28 11.14 15.08 -22.15
CA ASP A 28 11.50 16.32 -22.82
C ASP A 28 12.68 16.04 -23.75
N GLU A 29 12.37 15.75 -25.01
CA GLU A 29 13.38 15.44 -26.03
C GLU A 29 14.28 16.63 -26.33
N LYS A 30 13.76 17.85 -26.25
CA LYS A 30 14.51 19.09 -26.56
C LYS A 30 15.63 19.34 -25.55
N ASN A 31 15.35 19.09 -24.27
CA ASN A 31 16.30 19.29 -23.17
C ASN A 31 16.92 17.96 -22.71
N GLU A 32 16.66 16.85 -23.41
CA GLU A 32 17.16 15.50 -23.11
C GLU A 32 16.90 15.09 -21.66
N LYS A 33 15.69 15.33 -21.12
CA LYS A 33 15.30 15.03 -19.74
C LYS A 33 14.11 14.07 -19.67
N VAL A 34 14.11 13.22 -18.64
CA VAL A 34 12.97 12.42 -18.23
C VAL A 34 12.46 12.92 -16.89
N TYR A 35 11.16 13.16 -16.80
CA TYR A 35 10.45 13.51 -15.56
C TYR A 35 9.66 12.30 -15.07
N PHE A 36 9.78 11.94 -13.79
CA PHE A 36 9.20 10.71 -13.28
C PHE A 36 8.88 10.77 -11.78
N MET A 37 7.92 9.95 -11.36
CA MET A 37 7.64 9.69 -9.95
C MET A 37 8.43 8.49 -9.46
N ALA A 38 8.99 8.57 -8.26
CA ALA A 38 9.75 7.48 -7.65
C ALA A 38 9.72 7.55 -6.11
N ASN A 39 10.02 6.41 -5.48
CA ASN A 39 10.13 6.30 -4.02
C ASN A 39 11.59 6.32 -3.50
N LYS A 40 12.49 6.94 -4.25
CA LYS A 40 13.94 6.97 -3.94
C LYS A 40 14.28 7.50 -2.54
N LYS A 41 13.53 8.48 -2.02
CA LYS A 41 13.76 9.07 -0.68
C LYS A 41 13.24 8.19 0.45
N SER A 42 12.12 7.54 0.24
CA SER A 42 11.46 6.68 1.21
C SER A 42 10.50 5.74 0.50
N VAL A 43 10.43 4.48 0.92
CA VAL A 43 9.47 3.50 0.40
C VAL A 43 8.02 3.95 0.59
N PHE A 44 7.76 4.84 1.55
CA PHE A 44 6.43 5.38 1.89
C PHE A 44 6.03 6.60 1.08
N GLU A 45 6.92 7.14 0.22
CA GLU A 45 6.72 8.43 -0.41
C GLU A 45 6.85 8.34 -1.92
N ASN A 46 5.91 8.93 -2.61
CA ASN A 46 6.00 9.17 -4.04
C ASN A 46 6.50 10.60 -4.26
N ARG A 47 7.67 10.74 -4.88
CA ARG A 47 8.25 12.06 -5.14
C ARG A 47 8.58 12.25 -6.61
N PHE A 48 8.60 13.49 -7.04
CA PHE A 48 8.84 13.90 -8.42
C PHE A 48 10.30 14.22 -8.66
N TYR A 49 10.85 13.66 -9.73
CA TYR A 49 12.25 13.78 -10.11
C TYR A 49 12.39 14.12 -11.59
N SER A 50 13.54 14.73 -11.95
CA SER A 50 14.05 14.77 -13.31
C SER A 50 15.43 14.14 -13.38
N ILE A 51 15.80 13.61 -14.57
CA ILE A 51 17.12 13.06 -14.88
C ILE A 51 17.43 13.27 -16.35
N GLY A 52 18.69 13.55 -16.68
CA GLY A 52 19.13 13.61 -18.09
C GLY A 52 19.15 12.25 -18.77
N PHE A 53 19.01 12.20 -20.10
CA PHE A 53 19.12 10.97 -20.89
C PHE A 53 20.49 10.29 -20.73
N ASN A 54 21.51 11.08 -20.36
CA ASN A 54 22.83 10.57 -20.03
C ASN A 54 22.91 9.86 -18.66
N GLY A 55 21.79 9.83 -17.89
CA GLY A 55 21.74 9.28 -16.53
C GLY A 55 22.39 10.14 -15.46
N LYS A 56 22.69 11.40 -15.76
CA LYS A 56 23.25 12.39 -14.82
C LYS A 56 22.17 13.40 -14.38
N ASP A 57 22.54 14.25 -13.43
CA ASP A 57 21.71 15.37 -12.96
C ASP A 57 20.35 14.95 -12.41
N LEU A 58 20.33 13.80 -11.69
CA LEU A 58 19.14 13.37 -10.96
C LEU A 58 18.75 14.40 -9.91
N THR A 59 17.64 15.08 -10.14
CA THR A 59 17.14 16.18 -9.30
C THR A 59 15.80 15.83 -8.68
N LEU A 60 15.67 16.09 -7.37
CA LEU A 60 14.39 16.01 -6.64
C LEU A 60 13.64 17.34 -6.77
N LEU A 61 12.45 17.31 -7.36
CA LEU A 61 11.62 18.50 -7.64
C LEU A 61 10.57 18.77 -6.57
N THR A 62 10.13 17.71 -5.83
CA THR A 62 9.22 17.85 -4.66
C THR A 62 10.01 17.65 -3.37
N LYS A 63 10.28 18.72 -2.63
CA LYS A 63 11.23 18.74 -1.49
C LYS A 63 10.57 18.34 -0.16
N GLU A 64 9.27 18.59 0.00
CA GLU A 64 8.52 18.33 1.21
C GLU A 64 8.38 16.82 1.46
N PRO A 65 8.62 16.33 2.71
CA PRO A 65 8.35 14.91 3.06
C PRO A 65 6.88 14.57 2.96
N GLY A 66 6.55 13.53 2.17
CA GLY A 66 5.17 13.09 1.96
C GLY A 66 4.95 12.49 0.57
N SER A 67 3.71 12.23 0.26
CA SER A 67 3.29 11.72 -1.04
C SER A 67 2.83 12.84 -1.95
N HIS A 68 3.32 12.81 -3.18
CA HIS A 68 3.06 13.78 -4.22
C HIS A 68 2.40 13.12 -5.43
N SER A 69 1.55 13.87 -6.12
CA SER A 69 1.04 13.53 -7.44
C SER A 69 1.10 14.78 -8.30
N VAL A 70 1.78 14.69 -9.45
CA VAL A 70 2.08 15.88 -10.24
C VAL A 70 1.41 15.85 -11.60
N LYS A 71 1.01 17.05 -12.07
CA LYS A 71 0.60 17.31 -13.45
C LYS A 71 1.54 18.35 -14.01
N LEU A 72 2.50 17.89 -14.83
CA LEU A 72 3.47 18.73 -15.50
C LEU A 72 2.80 19.55 -16.61
N PHE A 73 3.20 20.80 -16.81
CA PHE A 73 2.72 21.63 -17.89
C PHE A 73 3.36 21.23 -19.22
N PRO A 74 2.62 21.37 -20.35
CA PRO A 74 3.11 20.92 -21.66
C PRO A 74 4.38 21.66 -22.13
N ASP A 75 4.60 22.88 -21.67
CA ASP A 75 5.75 23.72 -21.98
C ASP A 75 6.93 23.54 -21.03
N TYR A 76 6.79 22.63 -20.05
CA TYR A 76 7.78 22.38 -18.99
C TYR A 76 8.10 23.59 -18.11
N SER A 77 7.26 24.62 -18.07
CA SER A 77 7.48 25.82 -17.24
C SER A 77 7.24 25.56 -15.74
N GLY A 78 6.47 24.54 -15.40
CA GLY A 78 6.14 24.20 -14.03
C GLY A 78 5.16 23.05 -13.94
N PHE A 79 4.66 22.81 -12.74
CA PHE A 79 3.71 21.72 -12.48
C PHE A 79 2.75 22.04 -11.35
N LEU A 80 1.57 21.40 -11.40
CA LEU A 80 0.66 21.34 -10.28
C LEU A 80 1.00 20.10 -9.42
N ASP A 81 1.26 20.34 -8.13
CA ASP A 81 1.59 19.30 -7.15
C ASP A 81 0.44 19.10 -6.17
N THR A 82 -0.15 17.90 -6.14
CA THR A 82 -1.06 17.49 -5.09
C THR A 82 -0.26 16.76 -4.03
N TYR A 83 -0.13 17.36 -2.87
CA TYR A 83 0.74 16.95 -1.77
C TYR A 83 -0.03 16.67 -0.50
N SER A 84 0.37 15.63 0.23
CA SER A 84 -0.02 15.38 1.62
C SER A 84 1.02 14.53 2.35
N ASN A 85 0.97 14.54 3.68
CA ASN A 85 1.66 13.58 4.53
C ASN A 85 0.74 13.13 5.70
N LEU A 86 1.23 12.29 6.61
CA LEU A 86 0.43 11.78 7.74
C LEU A 86 -0.15 12.89 8.63
N ASN A 87 0.51 14.06 8.69
CA ASN A 87 0.15 15.19 9.56
C ASN A 87 -0.39 16.41 8.80
N THR A 88 -0.40 16.33 7.47
CA THR A 88 -0.80 17.45 6.59
C THR A 88 -1.86 16.97 5.60
N PRO A 89 -3.09 17.50 5.66
CA PRO A 89 -4.12 17.25 4.68
C PRO A 89 -3.70 17.64 3.26
N SER A 90 -4.48 17.24 2.26
CA SER A 90 -4.19 17.51 0.86
C SER A 90 -4.09 19.00 0.56
N ARG A 91 -3.04 19.36 -0.17
CA ARG A 91 -2.76 20.69 -0.69
C ARG A 91 -2.53 20.62 -2.19
N HIS A 92 -2.95 21.64 -2.91
CA HIS A 92 -2.67 21.80 -4.33
C HIS A 92 -1.75 23.01 -4.51
N LEU A 93 -0.54 22.74 -4.99
CA LEU A 93 0.56 23.70 -5.05
C LEU A 93 0.96 23.91 -6.51
N LEU A 94 1.03 25.17 -6.94
CA LEU A 94 1.65 25.56 -8.20
C LEU A 94 3.14 25.75 -7.96
N LYS A 95 3.98 25.03 -8.71
CA LYS A 95 5.44 25.08 -8.59
C LYS A 95 6.08 25.34 -9.96
N ASP A 96 7.23 26.02 -9.97
CA ASP A 96 8.09 26.10 -11.15
C ASP A 96 8.76 24.75 -11.43
N ILE A 97 9.50 24.66 -12.55
CA ILE A 97 10.14 23.41 -12.95
C ILE A 97 11.29 22.98 -12.02
N GLU A 98 11.88 23.88 -11.26
CA GLU A 98 12.88 23.64 -10.22
C GLU A 98 12.26 23.18 -8.89
N GLY A 99 10.93 23.18 -8.81
CA GLY A 99 10.15 22.77 -7.63
C GLY A 99 9.97 23.85 -6.57
N ASN A 100 10.23 25.12 -6.90
CA ASN A 100 9.95 26.24 -6.00
C ASN A 100 8.45 26.56 -6.02
N LEU A 101 7.91 26.88 -4.85
CA LEU A 101 6.50 27.24 -4.71
C LEU A 101 6.23 28.61 -5.35
N ILE A 102 5.33 28.64 -6.33
CA ILE A 102 4.78 29.87 -6.92
C ILE A 102 3.54 30.31 -6.16
N LYS A 103 2.60 29.37 -5.93
CA LYS A 103 1.31 29.68 -5.30
C LYS A 103 0.68 28.44 -4.66
N VAL A 104 0.04 28.63 -3.51
CA VAL A 104 -0.93 27.65 -2.97
C VAL A 104 -2.26 27.89 -3.69
N ILE A 105 -2.72 26.90 -4.45
CA ILE A 105 -3.98 26.95 -5.19
C ILE A 105 -5.15 26.67 -4.27
N SER A 106 -5.03 25.60 -3.48
CA SER A 106 -5.98 25.25 -2.42
C SER A 106 -5.31 24.36 -1.38
N GLU A 107 -5.82 24.39 -0.19
CA GLU A 107 -5.47 23.48 0.90
C GLU A 107 -6.72 23.15 1.70
N THR A 108 -6.73 21.93 2.24
CA THR A 108 -7.80 21.51 3.13
C THR A 108 -7.62 22.18 4.49
N ASP A 109 -8.66 22.82 4.97
CA ASP A 109 -8.66 23.45 6.27
C ASP A 109 -8.53 22.40 7.38
N LYS A 110 -7.41 22.45 8.10
CA LYS A 110 -7.09 21.50 9.14
C LYS A 110 -7.99 21.64 10.37
N SER A 111 -8.53 22.84 10.61
CA SER A 111 -9.42 23.10 11.76
C SER A 111 -10.66 22.22 11.75
N GLN A 112 -11.14 21.83 10.55
CA GLN A 112 -12.28 20.92 10.40
C GLN A 112 -12.03 19.53 11.02
N PHE A 113 -10.78 19.11 11.18
CA PHE A 113 -10.41 17.84 11.78
C PHE A 113 -10.14 17.95 13.29
N GLU A 114 -9.82 19.14 13.77
CA GLU A 114 -9.54 19.38 15.21
C GLU A 114 -10.80 19.19 16.06
N GLU A 115 -11.99 19.47 15.51
CA GLU A 115 -13.28 19.24 16.17
C GLU A 115 -13.56 17.75 16.45
N TYR A 116 -12.86 16.85 15.77
CA TYR A 116 -13.08 15.39 15.82
C TYR A 116 -11.98 14.63 16.58
N ASP A 117 -11.13 15.29 17.36
CA ASP A 117 -10.00 14.63 18.04
C ASP A 117 -9.18 13.72 17.07
N TRP A 118 -8.76 14.28 15.94
CA TRP A 118 -8.10 13.53 14.89
C TRP A 118 -6.85 12.79 15.38
N SER A 119 -6.84 11.47 15.25
CA SER A 119 -5.70 10.63 15.60
C SER A 119 -4.73 10.51 14.43
N TYR A 120 -3.55 11.10 14.55
CA TYR A 120 -2.52 11.05 13.51
C TYR A 120 -1.91 9.65 13.45
N PRO A 121 -1.94 8.98 12.25
CA PRO A 121 -1.37 7.66 12.11
C PRO A 121 0.15 7.66 12.27
N GLU A 122 0.70 6.52 12.69
CA GLU A 122 2.14 6.29 12.83
C GLU A 122 2.58 5.12 11.96
N ILE A 123 3.76 5.24 11.34
CA ILE A 123 4.41 4.11 10.64
C ILE A 123 5.30 3.39 11.64
N ILE A 124 5.07 2.09 11.80
CA ILE A 124 5.83 1.22 12.69
C ILE A 124 6.58 0.16 11.90
N LYS A 125 7.63 -0.41 12.51
CA LYS A 125 8.37 -1.55 11.96
C LYS A 125 8.21 -2.78 12.84
N PHE A 126 8.13 -3.95 12.21
CA PHE A 126 8.12 -5.23 12.89
C PHE A 126 8.87 -6.29 12.06
N GLN A 127 9.26 -7.38 12.69
CA GLN A 127 9.95 -8.48 12.00
C GLN A 127 8.95 -9.52 11.52
N THR A 128 9.25 -10.14 10.38
CA THR A 128 8.56 -11.36 9.95
C THR A 128 8.80 -12.51 10.95
N ASP A 129 7.95 -13.51 10.94
CA ASP A 129 8.03 -14.69 11.82
C ASP A 129 9.35 -15.47 11.70
N ASP A 130 9.97 -15.43 10.51
CA ASP A 130 11.25 -16.03 10.20
C ASP A 130 12.45 -15.09 10.41
N ASN A 131 12.22 -13.88 10.91
CA ASN A 131 13.22 -12.81 11.11
C ASN A 131 14.03 -12.43 9.85
N SER A 132 13.56 -12.83 8.67
CA SER A 132 14.28 -12.57 7.41
C SER A 132 14.09 -11.15 6.89
N THR A 133 12.99 -10.48 7.28
CA THR A 133 12.59 -9.20 6.71
C THR A 133 11.94 -8.31 7.76
N ALA A 134 12.39 -7.05 7.82
CA ALA A 134 11.66 -6.00 8.54
C ALA A 134 10.56 -5.45 7.64
N LEU A 135 9.32 -5.50 8.11
CA LEU A 135 8.14 -4.98 7.43
C LEU A 135 7.66 -3.68 8.07
N ASP A 136 6.86 -2.95 7.31
CA ASP A 136 6.27 -1.70 7.77
C ASP A 136 4.76 -1.85 7.88
N GLY A 137 4.22 -1.28 8.96
CA GLY A 137 2.80 -1.12 9.16
C GLY A 137 2.44 0.33 9.45
N ILE A 138 1.18 0.67 9.24
CA ILE A 138 0.61 1.95 9.65
C ILE A 138 -0.47 1.68 10.69
N ILE A 139 -0.43 2.43 11.78
CA ILE A 139 -1.33 2.27 12.91
C ILE A 139 -2.05 3.59 13.20
N THR A 140 -3.37 3.52 13.39
CA THR A 140 -4.20 4.63 13.88
C THR A 140 -4.73 4.23 15.24
N TYR A 141 -4.37 4.98 16.29
CA TYR A 141 -4.82 4.74 17.65
C TYR A 141 -6.18 5.37 17.91
N PRO A 142 -6.95 4.86 18.88
CA PRO A 142 -8.10 5.60 19.42
C PRO A 142 -7.66 6.97 19.97
N PRO A 143 -8.47 8.05 19.86
CA PRO A 143 -8.10 9.37 20.36
C PRO A 143 -7.66 9.38 21.83
N ASN A 144 -8.31 8.57 22.67
CA ASN A 144 -8.00 8.43 24.10
C ASN A 144 -7.06 7.27 24.42
N PHE A 145 -6.14 6.94 23.49
CA PHE A 145 -5.18 5.85 23.67
C PHE A 145 -4.34 6.03 24.94
N LYS A 146 -4.25 4.97 25.74
CA LYS A 146 -3.45 4.92 26.96
C LYS A 146 -2.43 3.79 26.86
N LYS A 147 -1.16 4.14 26.97
CA LYS A 147 -0.07 3.16 27.04
C LYS A 147 -0.30 2.19 28.21
N GLY A 148 -0.10 0.90 27.97
CA GLY A 148 -0.32 -0.16 28.97
C GLY A 148 -1.74 -0.71 29.01
N LYS A 149 -2.68 -0.15 28.25
CA LYS A 149 -4.02 -0.74 28.02
C LYS A 149 -4.02 -1.48 26.68
N ARG A 150 -4.68 -2.65 26.65
CA ARG A 150 -4.95 -3.40 25.42
C ARG A 150 -6.25 -2.97 24.78
N TYR A 151 -6.26 -2.92 23.46
CA TYR A 151 -7.39 -2.48 22.65
C TYR A 151 -7.78 -3.54 21.63
N PRO A 152 -9.05 -3.62 21.24
CA PRO A 152 -9.45 -4.39 20.07
C PRO A 152 -8.77 -3.82 18.82
N VAL A 153 -8.37 -4.70 17.90
CA VAL A 153 -7.67 -4.33 16.67
C VAL A 153 -8.51 -4.68 15.45
N ILE A 154 -8.60 -3.76 14.51
CA ILE A 154 -9.10 -4.02 13.18
C ILE A 154 -7.93 -3.94 12.20
N VAL A 155 -7.62 -5.06 11.54
CA VAL A 155 -6.65 -5.09 10.45
C VAL A 155 -7.37 -4.76 9.15
N HIS A 156 -7.08 -3.60 8.61
CA HIS A 156 -7.55 -3.17 7.29
C HIS A 156 -6.52 -3.59 6.26
N GLY A 157 -6.86 -4.58 5.45
CA GLY A 157 -5.96 -5.18 4.48
C GLY A 157 -6.42 -5.04 3.03
N TYR A 158 -5.47 -5.16 2.11
CA TYR A 158 -5.69 -5.42 0.69
C TYR A 158 -4.80 -6.57 0.22
N GLY A 159 -3.48 -6.40 0.30
CA GLY A 159 -2.50 -7.47 0.23
C GLY A 159 -2.18 -8.02 -1.16
N MET A 160 -2.72 -7.43 -2.22
CA MET A 160 -2.55 -7.96 -3.57
C MET A 160 -1.22 -7.54 -4.21
N PRO A 161 -0.63 -8.39 -5.07
CA PRO A 161 0.56 -8.04 -5.85
C PRO A 161 0.38 -6.72 -6.61
N GLY A 162 1.40 -5.87 -6.61
CA GLY A 162 1.34 -4.57 -7.27
C GLY A 162 0.70 -3.45 -6.44
N THR A 163 0.20 -3.74 -5.24
CA THR A 163 -0.39 -2.74 -4.33
C THR A 163 0.55 -2.36 -3.20
N GLN A 164 0.31 -1.20 -2.60
CA GLN A 164 0.98 -0.71 -1.40
C GLN A 164 -0.05 0.05 -0.56
N ILE A 165 -0.02 -0.11 0.76
CA ILE A 165 -0.96 0.53 1.69
C ILE A 165 -0.25 1.53 2.61
N VAL A 166 0.97 1.19 3.04
CA VAL A 166 1.74 2.03 3.96
C VAL A 166 2.37 3.18 3.20
N TYR A 167 1.78 4.37 3.35
CA TYR A 167 2.23 5.61 2.74
C TYR A 167 2.31 6.75 3.74
N ASN A 168 3.31 7.62 3.57
CA ASN A 168 3.34 8.93 4.19
C ASN A 168 2.40 9.88 3.42
N ARG A 169 1.10 9.73 3.65
CA ARG A 169 0.04 10.57 3.07
C ARG A 169 -1.10 10.75 4.07
N TRP A 170 -1.95 11.73 3.86
CA TRP A 170 -3.12 11.97 4.70
C TRP A 170 -4.00 10.73 4.79
N GLY A 171 -4.42 10.41 6.01
CA GLY A 171 -5.10 9.17 6.32
C GLY A 171 -6.57 9.11 5.88
N SER A 172 -7.16 7.93 6.02
CA SER A 172 -8.55 7.62 5.70
C SER A 172 -9.49 8.09 6.81
N THR A 173 -10.55 8.83 6.47
CA THR A 173 -11.63 9.18 7.40
C THR A 173 -12.33 7.95 7.96
N TRP A 174 -12.41 6.85 7.19
CA TRP A 174 -12.96 5.59 7.66
C TRP A 174 -12.12 4.98 8.78
N ASN A 175 -10.81 5.00 8.66
CA ASN A 175 -9.93 4.53 9.73
C ASN A 175 -10.04 5.41 10.99
N GLN A 176 -10.24 6.72 10.82
CA GLN A 176 -10.53 7.63 11.94
C GLN A 176 -11.84 7.26 12.62
N PHE A 177 -12.91 7.03 11.85
CA PHE A 177 -14.20 6.60 12.40
C PHE A 177 -14.04 5.34 13.25
N LEU A 178 -13.34 4.31 12.75
CA LEU A 178 -13.09 3.09 13.50
C LEU A 178 -12.25 3.34 14.77
N ALA A 179 -11.24 4.21 14.68
CA ALA A 179 -10.44 4.59 15.84
C ALA A 179 -11.28 5.29 16.92
N HIS A 180 -12.20 6.17 16.52
CA HIS A 180 -13.16 6.80 17.44
C HIS A 180 -14.13 5.81 18.12
N GLN A 181 -14.40 4.66 17.48
CA GLN A 181 -15.15 3.57 18.12
C GLN A 181 -14.31 2.76 19.14
N GLY A 182 -13.06 3.17 19.36
CA GLY A 182 -12.16 2.55 20.34
C GLY A 182 -11.27 1.44 19.80
N TYR A 183 -11.21 1.24 18.48
CA TYR A 183 -10.33 0.27 17.85
C TYR A 183 -8.95 0.85 17.54
N ILE A 184 -7.91 0.06 17.67
CA ILE A 184 -6.68 0.27 16.93
C ILE A 184 -6.94 -0.19 15.49
N VAL A 185 -6.67 0.69 14.50
CA VAL A 185 -6.72 0.30 13.09
C VAL A 185 -5.30 0.11 12.59
N PHE A 186 -5.00 -1.08 12.07
CA PHE A 186 -3.69 -1.49 11.62
C PHE A 186 -3.72 -1.92 10.16
N SER A 187 -2.74 -1.50 9.38
CA SER A 187 -2.49 -1.98 8.02
C SER A 187 -1.00 -2.20 7.83
N LEU A 188 -0.62 -3.08 6.89
CA LEU A 188 0.78 -3.40 6.62
C LEU A 188 1.01 -3.69 5.14
N ASP A 189 2.28 -3.57 4.71
CA ASP A 189 2.75 -4.05 3.42
C ASP A 189 3.49 -5.37 3.62
N ALA A 190 2.82 -6.49 3.27
CA ALA A 190 3.36 -7.82 3.32
C ALA A 190 4.37 -8.08 2.19
N ARG A 191 5.22 -9.09 2.35
CA ARG A 191 6.04 -9.61 1.24
C ARG A 191 5.16 -10.02 0.07
N GLY A 192 5.55 -9.65 -1.15
CA GLY A 192 4.74 -9.83 -2.36
C GLY A 192 3.94 -8.59 -2.76
N MET A 193 3.83 -7.57 -1.90
CA MET A 193 3.29 -6.26 -2.26
C MET A 193 4.34 -5.37 -2.94
N SER A 194 3.98 -4.16 -3.34
CA SER A 194 4.88 -3.22 -4.03
C SER A 194 5.62 -2.26 -3.08
N GLY A 195 6.54 -1.48 -3.65
CA GLY A 195 7.25 -0.41 -2.97
C GLY A 195 8.70 -0.73 -2.66
N ARG A 196 9.09 -2.00 -2.71
CA ARG A 196 10.43 -2.47 -2.32
C ARG A 196 11.19 -3.21 -3.43
N GLY A 197 10.76 -3.01 -4.70
CA GLY A 197 11.39 -3.59 -5.89
C GLY A 197 10.78 -4.92 -6.34
N GLU A 198 11.23 -5.39 -7.51
CA GLU A 198 10.67 -6.56 -8.17
C GLU A 198 10.90 -7.85 -7.37
N ASP A 199 12.07 -8.04 -6.76
CA ASP A 199 12.38 -9.24 -5.97
C ASP A 199 11.42 -9.39 -4.80
N PHE A 200 11.10 -8.28 -4.10
CA PHE A 200 10.14 -8.28 -3.01
C PHE A 200 8.71 -8.56 -3.49
N LYS A 201 8.30 -7.94 -4.61
CA LYS A 201 6.98 -8.15 -5.20
C LYS A 201 6.80 -9.57 -5.71
N ASN A 202 7.82 -10.14 -6.35
CA ASN A 202 7.77 -11.47 -6.93
C ASN A 202 7.76 -12.62 -5.92
N LEU A 203 7.93 -12.34 -4.61
CA LEU A 203 7.76 -13.34 -3.55
C LEU A 203 6.34 -13.94 -3.50
N SER A 204 5.34 -13.22 -4.00
CA SER A 204 3.95 -13.71 -4.11
C SER A 204 3.65 -14.38 -5.45
N TYR A 205 4.59 -14.44 -6.39
CA TYR A 205 4.36 -15.08 -7.69
C TYR A 205 4.09 -16.57 -7.51
N GLY A 206 2.97 -17.02 -8.10
CA GLY A 206 2.49 -18.39 -8.00
C GLY A 206 1.73 -18.76 -6.73
N ASP A 207 1.83 -17.96 -5.64
CA ASP A 207 1.02 -18.11 -4.42
C ASP A 207 0.85 -16.77 -3.71
N MET A 208 -0.27 -16.08 -3.98
CA MET A 208 -0.57 -14.76 -3.43
C MET A 208 -0.95 -14.80 -1.93
N SER A 209 -1.18 -15.97 -1.35
CA SER A 209 -1.63 -16.12 0.03
C SER A 209 -0.50 -16.31 1.04
N LYS A 210 0.60 -16.93 0.61
CA LYS A 210 1.66 -17.44 1.48
C LYS A 210 2.22 -16.37 2.42
N TYR A 211 2.76 -15.32 1.87
CA TYR A 211 3.37 -14.25 2.65
C TYR A 211 2.33 -13.31 3.24
N LEU A 212 1.24 -13.04 2.51
CA LEU A 212 0.16 -12.20 3.01
C LEU A 212 -0.38 -12.71 4.35
N SER A 213 -0.66 -14.00 4.46
CA SER A 213 -1.15 -14.63 5.68
C SER A 213 -0.10 -14.59 6.80
N ARG A 214 1.14 -15.00 6.53
CA ARG A 214 2.22 -15.07 7.52
C ARG A 214 2.61 -13.71 8.06
N ASP A 215 2.81 -12.75 7.19
CA ASP A 215 3.29 -11.42 7.55
C ASP A 215 2.23 -10.62 8.29
N THR A 216 0.94 -10.80 7.93
CA THR A 216 -0.17 -10.23 8.69
C THR A 216 -0.23 -10.80 10.11
N ALA A 217 -0.10 -12.13 10.24
CA ALA A 217 -0.04 -12.75 11.56
C ALA A 217 1.15 -12.25 12.39
N ALA A 218 2.32 -12.07 11.77
CA ALA A 218 3.50 -11.51 12.44
C ALA A 218 3.25 -10.08 12.93
N GLY A 219 2.63 -9.22 12.10
CA GLY A 219 2.27 -7.85 12.47
C GLY A 219 1.31 -7.80 13.66
N VAL A 220 0.25 -8.61 13.64
CA VAL A 220 -0.71 -8.69 14.77
C VAL A 220 -0.04 -9.22 16.04
N LYS A 221 0.78 -10.28 15.94
CA LYS A 221 1.55 -10.80 17.09
C LYS A 221 2.52 -9.76 17.65
N HIS A 222 3.11 -8.93 16.80
CA HIS A 222 3.93 -7.81 17.26
C HIS A 222 3.10 -6.84 18.11
N LEU A 223 1.89 -6.43 17.67
CA LEU A 223 1.03 -5.54 18.45
C LEU A 223 0.61 -6.16 19.80
N ILE A 224 0.39 -7.48 19.83
CA ILE A 224 0.10 -8.23 21.07
C ILE A 224 1.34 -8.22 21.99
N SER A 225 2.52 -8.48 21.44
CA SER A 225 3.79 -8.59 22.22
C SER A 225 4.20 -7.27 22.87
N ILE A 226 3.94 -6.13 22.21
CA ILE A 226 4.17 -4.80 22.78
C ILE A 226 3.04 -4.32 23.69
N GLY A 227 2.03 -5.17 23.91
CA GLY A 227 1.00 -4.98 24.93
C GLY A 227 -0.13 -4.01 24.59
N ILE A 228 -0.32 -3.65 23.30
CA ILE A 228 -1.36 -2.71 22.87
C ILE A 228 -2.59 -3.40 22.26
N ALA A 229 -2.45 -4.61 21.72
CA ALA A 229 -3.55 -5.40 21.15
C ALA A 229 -4.12 -6.40 22.16
N ASP A 230 -5.44 -6.51 22.22
CA ASP A 230 -6.16 -7.56 22.94
C ASP A 230 -6.19 -8.81 22.07
N PRO A 231 -5.53 -9.93 22.45
CA PRO A 231 -5.42 -11.13 21.63
C PRO A 231 -6.77 -11.82 21.37
N GLU A 232 -7.80 -11.51 22.16
CA GLU A 232 -9.15 -12.08 22.04
C GLU A 232 -10.11 -11.16 21.26
N LYS A 233 -9.59 -10.08 20.63
CA LYS A 233 -10.41 -9.08 19.93
C LYS A 233 -9.70 -8.56 18.67
N ILE A 234 -9.38 -9.48 17.77
CA ILE A 234 -8.74 -9.15 16.49
C ILE A 234 -9.73 -9.36 15.34
N GLY A 235 -10.00 -8.30 14.61
CA GLY A 235 -10.84 -8.32 13.43
C GLY A 235 -10.08 -8.00 12.15
N ALA A 236 -10.64 -8.39 11.01
CA ALA A 236 -10.16 -8.03 9.69
C ALA A 236 -11.28 -7.43 8.84
N TRP A 237 -10.97 -6.46 7.98
CA TRP A 237 -11.90 -5.99 6.97
C TRP A 237 -11.18 -5.53 5.72
N GLY A 238 -11.90 -5.60 4.60
CA GLY A 238 -11.42 -5.04 3.35
C GLY A 238 -12.36 -5.29 2.18
N TRP A 239 -12.08 -4.62 1.07
CA TRP A 239 -12.89 -4.64 -0.14
C TRP A 239 -12.10 -5.27 -1.29
N SER A 240 -12.75 -6.05 -2.19
CA SER A 240 -12.15 -6.71 -3.34
C SER A 240 -10.98 -7.64 -2.90
N GLY A 241 -9.75 -7.39 -3.31
CA GLY A 241 -8.57 -8.07 -2.75
C GLY A 241 -8.49 -7.98 -1.22
N GLY A 242 -9.03 -6.92 -0.61
CA GLY A 242 -9.19 -6.81 0.85
C GLY A 242 -10.28 -7.71 1.41
N GLY A 243 -11.33 -7.98 0.64
CA GLY A 243 -12.33 -9.00 0.97
C GLY A 243 -11.72 -10.40 0.97
N TYR A 244 -10.92 -10.73 -0.06
CA TYR A 244 -10.09 -11.93 -0.11
C TYR A 244 -9.15 -12.03 1.10
N PHE A 245 -8.41 -10.96 1.39
CA PHE A 245 -7.55 -10.86 2.59
C PHE A 245 -8.33 -11.23 3.85
N THR A 246 -9.52 -10.67 4.04
CA THR A 246 -10.37 -10.94 5.21
C THR A 246 -10.75 -12.42 5.31
N GLY A 247 -11.21 -13.02 4.21
CA GLY A 247 -11.50 -14.46 4.16
C GLY A 247 -10.28 -15.33 4.49
N LEU A 248 -9.11 -14.92 3.96
CA LEU A 248 -7.85 -15.62 4.22
C LEU A 248 -7.44 -15.54 5.70
N MET A 249 -7.63 -14.39 6.36
CA MET A 249 -7.32 -14.22 7.78
C MET A 249 -8.21 -15.12 8.64
N LEU A 250 -9.51 -15.17 8.38
CA LEU A 250 -10.47 -15.98 9.15
C LEU A 250 -10.35 -17.49 8.89
N THR A 251 -9.58 -17.89 7.90
CA THR A 251 -9.36 -19.32 7.59
C THR A 251 -7.93 -19.75 7.88
N LYS A 252 -6.92 -19.18 7.24
CA LYS A 252 -5.51 -19.55 7.47
C LYS A 252 -5.00 -19.12 8.86
N ASN A 253 -5.52 -18.01 9.40
CA ASN A 253 -5.16 -17.46 10.71
C ASN A 253 -6.33 -17.47 11.70
N ALA A 254 -7.21 -18.45 11.62
CA ALA A 254 -8.45 -18.58 12.42
C ALA A 254 -8.21 -18.59 13.95
N ASP A 255 -7.01 -18.93 14.40
CA ASP A 255 -6.65 -18.89 15.83
C ASP A 255 -6.25 -17.48 16.31
N LEU A 256 -6.16 -16.51 15.39
CA LEU A 256 -5.73 -15.13 15.67
C LEU A 256 -6.81 -14.10 15.35
N PHE A 257 -7.77 -14.43 14.48
CA PHE A 257 -8.82 -13.52 14.01
C PHE A 257 -10.20 -14.02 14.40
N ASP A 258 -10.98 -13.18 15.10
CA ASP A 258 -12.28 -13.52 15.67
C ASP A 258 -13.46 -13.11 14.77
N VAL A 259 -13.28 -12.04 13.98
CA VAL A 259 -14.35 -11.44 13.17
C VAL A 259 -13.83 -10.84 11.88
N GLY A 260 -14.63 -10.89 10.83
CA GLY A 260 -14.30 -10.26 9.56
C GLY A 260 -15.49 -9.66 8.84
N VAL A 261 -15.20 -8.57 8.09
CA VAL A 261 -16.12 -7.98 7.12
C VAL A 261 -15.45 -8.02 5.75
N SER A 262 -15.98 -8.88 4.90
CA SER A 262 -15.44 -9.17 3.56
C SER A 262 -16.37 -8.59 2.50
N VAL A 263 -15.92 -7.54 1.82
CA VAL A 263 -16.75 -6.83 0.83
C VAL A 263 -16.26 -7.18 -0.57
N ALA A 264 -17.19 -7.64 -1.43
CA ALA A 264 -16.95 -8.05 -2.82
C ALA A 264 -15.67 -8.90 -3.00
N PRO A 265 -15.55 -10.01 -2.25
CA PRO A 265 -14.32 -10.80 -2.24
C PRO A 265 -14.17 -11.72 -3.46
N VAL A 266 -12.92 -11.94 -3.87
CA VAL A 266 -12.54 -13.04 -4.74
C VAL A 266 -12.06 -14.21 -3.86
N MET A 267 -12.89 -15.19 -3.59
CA MET A 267 -12.54 -16.30 -2.68
C MET A 267 -11.74 -17.42 -3.36
N ASP A 268 -11.82 -17.52 -4.70
CA ASP A 268 -11.01 -18.43 -5.52
C ASP A 268 -10.64 -17.75 -6.83
N PHE A 269 -9.35 -17.54 -7.05
CA PHE A 269 -8.84 -16.85 -8.26
C PHE A 269 -9.02 -17.60 -9.57
N ARG A 270 -9.45 -18.87 -9.54
CA ARG A 270 -9.89 -19.59 -10.75
C ARG A 270 -11.18 -19.03 -11.32
N LEU A 271 -11.95 -18.32 -10.50
CA LEU A 271 -13.24 -17.71 -10.83
C LEU A 271 -13.13 -16.22 -11.15
N TYR A 272 -11.92 -15.67 -11.13
CA TYR A 272 -11.66 -14.26 -11.45
C TYR A 272 -11.04 -14.11 -12.84
N ASP A 273 -10.89 -12.86 -13.30
CA ASP A 273 -10.36 -12.60 -14.65
C ASP A 273 -8.93 -13.10 -14.87
N SER A 274 -8.64 -13.54 -16.10
CA SER A 274 -7.35 -14.10 -16.46
C SER A 274 -6.25 -13.04 -16.54
N ILE A 275 -6.57 -11.80 -16.96
CA ILE A 275 -5.58 -10.73 -17.14
C ILE A 275 -4.88 -10.41 -15.81
N TYR A 276 -5.65 -10.31 -14.73
CA TYR A 276 -5.11 -10.07 -13.40
C TYR A 276 -4.47 -11.34 -12.83
N THR A 277 -5.22 -12.44 -12.84
CA THR A 277 -4.86 -13.67 -12.11
C THR A 277 -3.63 -14.34 -12.74
N GLU A 278 -3.66 -14.65 -14.03
CA GLU A 278 -2.61 -15.43 -14.68
C GLU A 278 -1.27 -14.69 -14.72
N ARG A 279 -1.28 -13.37 -14.75
CA ARG A 279 -0.07 -12.57 -14.65
C ARG A 279 0.69 -12.81 -13.32
N SER A 280 -0.02 -13.12 -12.24
CA SER A 280 0.56 -13.32 -10.91
C SER A 280 0.67 -14.79 -10.51
N MET A 281 -0.18 -15.66 -11.09
CA MET A 281 -0.33 -17.05 -10.69
C MET A 281 0.08 -18.05 -11.80
N GLY A 282 0.26 -17.60 -13.04
CA GLY A 282 0.35 -18.49 -14.22
C GLY A 282 -0.99 -19.15 -14.54
N LEU A 283 -0.99 -20.09 -15.48
CA LEU A 283 -2.20 -20.81 -15.85
C LEU A 283 -2.62 -21.78 -14.75
N PRO A 284 -3.93 -21.96 -14.45
CA PRO A 284 -4.40 -22.89 -13.42
C PRO A 284 -3.93 -24.33 -13.65
N LYS A 285 -3.85 -24.78 -14.91
CA LYS A 285 -3.37 -26.12 -15.26
C LYS A 285 -1.89 -26.35 -14.94
N ASP A 286 -1.06 -25.29 -14.95
CA ASP A 286 0.38 -25.37 -14.73
C ASP A 286 0.78 -25.06 -13.28
N ASN A 287 -0.14 -24.48 -12.49
CA ASN A 287 0.09 -24.09 -11.09
C ASN A 287 -1.07 -24.50 -10.14
N LYS A 288 -1.54 -25.74 -10.26
CA LYS A 288 -2.65 -26.22 -9.44
C LYS A 288 -2.41 -26.01 -7.94
N ALA A 289 -1.21 -26.32 -7.44
CA ALA A 289 -0.87 -26.20 -6.03
C ALA A 289 -0.92 -24.74 -5.52
N GLY A 290 -0.47 -23.78 -6.31
CA GLY A 290 -0.54 -22.37 -5.96
C GLY A 290 -1.99 -21.86 -5.92
N TYR A 291 -2.82 -22.24 -6.87
CA TYR A 291 -4.25 -21.91 -6.85
C TYR A 291 -4.97 -22.56 -5.65
N ASP A 292 -4.69 -23.81 -5.33
CA ASP A 292 -5.25 -24.47 -4.15
C ASP A 292 -4.80 -23.78 -2.86
N SER A 293 -3.53 -23.40 -2.75
CA SER A 293 -2.99 -22.67 -1.59
C SER A 293 -3.58 -21.27 -1.47
N THR A 294 -3.86 -20.61 -2.59
CA THR A 294 -4.42 -19.25 -2.62
C THR A 294 -5.93 -19.23 -2.37
N SER A 295 -6.66 -20.30 -2.71
CA SER A 295 -8.11 -20.36 -2.52
C SER A 295 -8.49 -20.38 -1.04
N VAL A 296 -9.30 -19.40 -0.61
CA VAL A 296 -9.89 -19.36 0.73
C VAL A 296 -10.75 -20.58 0.98
N LEU A 297 -11.42 -21.10 -0.07
CA LEU A 297 -12.31 -22.26 0.01
C LEU A 297 -11.57 -23.54 0.43
N SER A 298 -10.25 -23.63 0.18
CA SER A 298 -9.42 -24.75 0.62
C SER A 298 -9.23 -24.84 2.14
N TYR A 299 -9.68 -23.84 2.90
CA TYR A 299 -9.46 -23.73 4.35
C TYR A 299 -10.72 -23.48 5.15
N VAL A 300 -11.91 -23.62 4.55
CA VAL A 300 -13.19 -23.35 5.22
C VAL A 300 -13.40 -24.18 6.49
N ASP A 301 -12.86 -25.39 6.54
CA ASP A 301 -12.94 -26.26 7.72
C ASP A 301 -12.17 -25.68 8.94
N ARG A 302 -11.29 -24.71 8.73
CA ARG A 302 -10.53 -24.01 9.79
C ARG A 302 -11.26 -22.78 10.33
N PHE A 303 -12.32 -22.35 9.67
CA PHE A 303 -13.06 -21.15 10.04
C PHE A 303 -13.69 -21.28 11.43
N LYS A 304 -13.44 -20.31 12.32
CA LYS A 304 -13.94 -20.33 13.72
C LYS A 304 -14.68 -19.06 14.12
N GLY A 305 -14.45 -17.96 13.44
CA GLY A 305 -14.93 -16.64 13.83
C GLY A 305 -16.33 -16.31 13.30
N LYS A 306 -16.60 -15.01 13.23
CA LYS A 306 -17.82 -14.46 12.62
C LYS A 306 -17.45 -13.72 11.33
N LEU A 307 -18.19 -13.97 10.26
CA LEU A 307 -17.96 -13.37 8.96
C LEU A 307 -19.22 -12.70 8.45
N LEU A 308 -19.10 -11.43 8.09
CA LEU A 308 -20.08 -10.72 7.26
C LEU A 308 -19.52 -10.64 5.83
N VAL A 309 -20.24 -11.20 4.88
CA VAL A 309 -19.95 -11.05 3.45
C VAL A 309 -20.96 -10.08 2.84
N ILE A 310 -20.43 -9.09 2.13
CA ILE A 310 -21.23 -8.12 1.38
C ILE A 310 -20.83 -8.21 -0.09
N HIS A 311 -21.80 -8.42 -0.97
CA HIS A 311 -21.55 -8.60 -2.40
C HIS A 311 -22.67 -7.99 -3.23
N GLY A 312 -22.34 -7.44 -4.39
CA GLY A 312 -23.32 -7.01 -5.37
C GLY A 312 -23.92 -8.18 -6.15
N THR A 313 -25.20 -8.18 -6.43
CA THR A 313 -25.84 -9.23 -7.23
C THR A 313 -25.46 -9.22 -8.70
N GLY A 314 -24.89 -8.12 -9.20
CA GLY A 314 -24.35 -7.98 -10.56
C GLY A 314 -22.84 -7.80 -10.61
N ASP A 315 -22.15 -8.14 -9.53
CA ASP A 315 -20.68 -8.13 -9.45
C ASP A 315 -20.07 -9.37 -10.16
N ASP A 316 -18.94 -9.22 -10.82
CA ASP A 316 -18.25 -10.27 -11.56
C ASP A 316 -17.42 -11.23 -10.69
#